data_57c0bbc61cf8348151c251c677d30ff0
#
_entry.id   57c0bbc61cf8348151c251c677d30ff0
#
_cell.length_a   1.000
_cell.length_b   1.000
_cell.length_c   1.000
_cell.angle_alpha   90.00
_cell.angle_beta   90.00
_cell.angle_gamma   90.00
#
_symmetry.space_group_name_H-M   'P 1'
#
loop_
_entity.id
_entity.type
_entity.pdbx_description
1 polymer ?
#
loop_
_entity_poly.entity_id
_entity_poly.type
_entity_poly.pdbx_seq_one_letter_code
_entity_poly.pdbx_strand_id
1 'polypeptide(L)'
;MHHTWMRFFTPGPAHHRLGLVCLGVGLQHGTLPPVGPRVLDHHTAVVISTGGGHYLHPDGRPTPVTAPALLWLTPGTPHHYAPDPTTGWDEGFVDFTGPATAPYTELGYIEPDRPVVPLTDATAPRAVITRMARAARPGNPLLEVETAAAVHELLVALRRARADLTPDGHPVLHALARDAFKPMSVADHATRHGMTPAALRTAVRRGAGCSPKDFLLGIRLGHAKELLATTELPVAAVARRVGYLDPAYFSRLFTRRVGTPPVRFRAQQGRTVPGGWSDRIPDPAKRPTPRPPGPRTT
;
A
#
# COMPACT_ATOMS: atom_id res chain seq x y z
N MET A 1 -33.83 4.98 -8.21
CA MET A 1 -33.19 5.87 -9.21
C MET A 1 -31.74 5.43 -9.37
N HIS A 2 -31.33 5.08 -10.61
CA HIS A 2 -29.94 4.74 -10.89
C HIS A 2 -29.14 6.04 -11.05
N HIS A 3 -28.09 6.20 -10.26
CA HIS A 3 -27.15 7.30 -10.44
C HIS A 3 -25.84 6.73 -10.95
N THR A 4 -25.50 7.00 -12.20
CA THR A 4 -24.26 6.57 -12.82
C THR A 4 -23.48 7.80 -13.23
N TRP A 5 -22.26 7.90 -12.73
CA TRP A 5 -21.30 8.90 -13.16
C TRP A 5 -19.99 8.19 -13.52
N MET A 6 -19.45 8.45 -14.70
CA MET A 6 -18.16 7.91 -15.11
C MET A 6 -17.44 8.87 -16.07
N ARG A 7 -16.13 8.78 -16.09
CA ARG A 7 -15.28 9.51 -17.01
C ARG A 7 -14.07 8.67 -17.40
N PHE A 8 -13.73 8.71 -18.67
CA PHE A 8 -12.59 8.03 -19.26
C PHE A 8 -11.55 9.04 -19.71
N PHE A 9 -10.26 8.64 -19.65
CA PHE A 9 -9.10 9.46 -19.94
C PHE A 9 -8.25 8.83 -21.04
N THR A 10 -7.45 9.67 -21.69
CA THR A 10 -6.49 9.24 -22.72
C THR A 10 -5.13 9.87 -22.39
N PRO A 11 -4.40 9.29 -21.39
CA PRO A 11 -3.10 9.82 -20.99
C PRO A 11 -2.09 9.80 -22.13
N GLY A 12 -1.33 10.88 -22.29
CA GLY A 12 -0.27 10.95 -23.29
C GLY A 12 0.96 10.11 -22.93
N PRO A 13 1.89 9.88 -23.89
CA PRO A 13 3.06 9.01 -23.69
C PRO A 13 3.96 9.40 -22.51
N ALA A 14 4.03 10.69 -22.17
CA ALA A 14 4.77 11.16 -21.01
C ALA A 14 4.18 10.67 -19.68
N HIS A 15 2.83 10.63 -19.59
CA HIS A 15 2.13 10.20 -18.39
C HIS A 15 2.31 8.70 -18.14
N HIS A 16 2.37 7.86 -19.19
CA HIS A 16 2.65 6.43 -19.04
C HIS A 16 4.00 6.14 -18.35
N ARG A 17 4.98 7.06 -18.41
CA ARG A 17 6.26 6.95 -17.72
C ARG A 17 6.18 7.24 -16.20
N LEU A 18 5.04 7.70 -15.69
CA LEU A 18 4.80 7.87 -14.25
C LEU A 18 4.64 6.53 -13.50
N GLY A 19 4.65 5.42 -14.22
CA GLY A 19 4.56 4.07 -13.64
C GLY A 19 3.15 3.50 -13.64
N LEU A 20 2.13 4.27 -13.26
CA LEU A 20 0.71 3.98 -13.43
C LEU A 20 0.01 5.19 -14.04
N VAL A 21 -1.04 4.92 -14.83
CA VAL A 21 -1.98 5.92 -15.33
C VAL A 21 -3.41 5.45 -15.10
N CYS A 22 -4.31 6.39 -14.84
CA CYS A 22 -5.74 6.14 -14.79
C CYS A 22 -6.31 6.26 -16.21
N LEU A 23 -7.16 5.31 -16.60
CA LEU A 23 -7.88 5.30 -17.90
C LEU A 23 -9.35 5.63 -17.72
N GLY A 24 -9.90 5.44 -16.51
CA GLY A 24 -11.28 5.71 -16.21
C GLY A 24 -11.57 5.67 -14.72
N VAL A 25 -12.60 6.38 -14.32
CA VAL A 25 -13.14 6.36 -12.96
C VAL A 25 -14.66 6.52 -13.01
N GLY A 26 -15.37 5.78 -12.18
CA GLY A 26 -16.82 5.88 -12.09
C GLY A 26 -17.37 5.55 -10.71
N LEU A 27 -18.57 6.05 -10.49
CA LEU A 27 -19.41 5.80 -9.30
C LEU A 27 -20.81 5.42 -9.78
N GLN A 28 -21.31 4.29 -9.34
CA GLN A 28 -22.59 3.74 -9.77
C GLN A 28 -23.38 3.20 -8.58
N HIS A 29 -24.69 3.26 -8.64
CA HIS A 29 -25.60 2.86 -7.56
C HIS A 29 -26.81 2.11 -8.09
N GLY A 30 -27.27 1.13 -7.34
CA GLY A 30 -28.54 0.47 -7.52
C GLY A 30 -28.49 -0.83 -8.31
N THR A 31 -29.59 -1.18 -8.93
CA THR A 31 -29.75 -2.39 -9.74
C THR A 31 -29.24 -2.14 -11.16
N LEU A 32 -27.90 -2.14 -11.30
CA LEU A 32 -27.24 -1.92 -12.57
C LEU A 32 -27.39 -3.12 -13.51
N PRO A 33 -27.35 -2.94 -14.83
CA PRO A 33 -27.34 -4.06 -15.75
C PRO A 33 -26.06 -4.91 -15.55
N PRO A 34 -26.12 -6.22 -15.89
CA PRO A 34 -24.95 -7.07 -15.87
C PRO A 34 -23.83 -6.51 -16.73
N VAL A 35 -22.59 -6.63 -16.25
CA VAL A 35 -21.38 -6.23 -16.96
C VAL A 35 -20.70 -7.46 -17.56
N GLY A 36 -20.56 -7.46 -18.86
CA GLY A 36 -19.93 -8.54 -19.60
C GLY A 36 -20.89 -9.59 -20.17
N PRO A 37 -20.41 -10.72 -20.70
CA PRO A 37 -18.98 -11.11 -20.76
C PRO A 37 -18.14 -10.17 -21.64
N ARG A 38 -17.01 -9.72 -21.12
CA ARG A 38 -16.05 -8.89 -21.87
C ARG A 38 -14.61 -9.17 -21.42
N VAL A 39 -13.65 -8.75 -22.25
CA VAL A 39 -12.22 -8.79 -21.95
C VAL A 39 -11.70 -7.36 -22.03
N LEU A 40 -10.91 -6.94 -21.06
CA LEU A 40 -10.22 -5.66 -21.05
C LEU A 40 -8.75 -5.83 -21.37
N ASP A 41 -8.10 -4.78 -21.82
CA ASP A 41 -6.65 -4.69 -22.07
C ASP A 41 -5.90 -4.00 -20.91
N HIS A 42 -6.61 -3.63 -19.86
CA HIS A 42 -6.13 -2.92 -18.69
C HIS A 42 -6.69 -3.55 -17.40
N HIS A 43 -6.18 -3.10 -16.25
CA HIS A 43 -6.69 -3.50 -14.95
C HIS A 43 -7.87 -2.61 -14.53
N THR A 44 -8.87 -3.22 -13.89
CA THR A 44 -9.94 -2.49 -13.19
C THR A 44 -10.05 -2.97 -11.75
N ALA A 45 -10.08 -2.03 -10.83
CA ALA A 45 -10.48 -2.26 -9.44
C ALA A 45 -11.93 -1.80 -9.26
N VAL A 46 -12.86 -2.72 -8.98
CA VAL A 46 -14.25 -2.40 -8.66
C VAL A 46 -14.48 -2.60 -7.17
N VAL A 47 -14.76 -1.52 -6.46
CA VAL A 47 -15.01 -1.51 -5.01
C VAL A 47 -16.50 -1.47 -4.76
N ILE A 48 -17.05 -2.56 -4.24
CA ILE A 48 -18.45 -2.68 -3.83
C ILE A 48 -18.53 -2.26 -2.37
N SER A 49 -19.24 -1.18 -2.07
CA SER A 49 -19.33 -0.61 -0.72
C SER A 49 -20.58 -1.03 0.05
N THR A 50 -21.69 -1.28 -0.65
CA THR A 50 -22.95 -1.77 -0.08
C THR A 50 -23.64 -2.72 -1.05
N GLY A 51 -24.56 -3.55 -0.56
CA GLY A 51 -25.32 -4.50 -1.38
C GLY A 51 -24.56 -5.79 -1.68
N GLY A 52 -24.96 -6.46 -2.73
CA GLY A 52 -24.42 -7.76 -3.13
C GLY A 52 -24.76 -8.12 -4.57
N GLY A 53 -24.23 -9.25 -5.00
CA GLY A 53 -24.40 -9.75 -6.35
C GLY A 53 -23.54 -10.98 -6.61
N HIS A 54 -23.09 -11.16 -7.83
CA HIS A 54 -22.25 -12.29 -8.20
C HIS A 54 -21.21 -11.91 -9.24
N TYR A 55 -20.10 -12.63 -9.21
CA TYR A 55 -19.08 -12.67 -10.24
C TYR A 55 -19.11 -14.04 -10.92
N LEU A 56 -19.14 -14.06 -12.24
CA LEU A 56 -19.15 -15.29 -13.04
C LEU A 56 -17.75 -15.53 -13.62
N HIS A 57 -17.13 -16.65 -13.24
CA HIS A 57 -15.84 -17.06 -13.78
C HIS A 57 -15.93 -17.47 -15.25
N PRO A 58 -14.81 -17.48 -16.00
CA PRO A 58 -14.81 -17.95 -17.39
C PRO A 58 -15.33 -19.37 -17.59
N ASP A 59 -15.22 -20.23 -16.56
CA ASP A 59 -15.77 -21.61 -16.54
C ASP A 59 -17.27 -21.67 -16.22
N GLY A 60 -17.94 -20.52 -16.10
CA GLY A 60 -19.36 -20.42 -15.79
C GLY A 60 -19.70 -20.54 -14.30
N ARG A 61 -18.72 -20.74 -13.42
CA ARG A 61 -18.97 -20.87 -11.97
C ARG A 61 -19.25 -19.50 -11.36
N PRO A 62 -20.39 -19.33 -10.66
CA PRO A 62 -20.66 -18.09 -9.94
C PRO A 62 -19.94 -18.05 -8.59
N THR A 63 -19.40 -16.89 -8.25
CA THR A 63 -18.93 -16.55 -6.90
C THR A 63 -19.80 -15.42 -6.35
N PRO A 64 -20.44 -15.61 -5.17
CA PRO A 64 -21.21 -14.54 -4.55
C PRO A 64 -20.30 -13.38 -4.16
N VAL A 65 -20.80 -12.17 -4.34
CA VAL A 65 -20.15 -10.93 -3.94
C VAL A 65 -21.00 -10.26 -2.88
N THR A 66 -20.45 -10.09 -1.68
CA THR A 66 -21.12 -9.40 -0.58
C THR A 66 -20.24 -8.24 -0.14
N ALA A 67 -20.82 -7.05 -0.08
CA ALA A 67 -20.10 -5.85 0.36
C ALA A 67 -19.70 -5.94 1.86
N PRO A 68 -18.56 -5.31 2.23
CA PRO A 68 -17.62 -4.63 1.36
C PRO A 68 -16.69 -5.62 0.61
N ALA A 69 -16.51 -5.41 -0.69
CA ALA A 69 -15.73 -6.30 -1.53
C ALA A 69 -14.97 -5.54 -2.62
N LEU A 70 -13.92 -6.16 -3.13
CA LEU A 70 -13.18 -5.73 -4.30
C LEU A 70 -13.30 -6.78 -5.38
N LEU A 71 -13.59 -6.34 -6.62
CA LEU A 71 -13.43 -7.17 -7.80
C LEU A 71 -12.17 -6.73 -8.55
N TRP A 72 -11.29 -7.71 -8.84
CA TRP A 72 -10.16 -7.53 -9.73
C TRP A 72 -10.52 -7.98 -11.14
N LEU A 73 -10.52 -7.05 -12.10
CA LEU A 73 -10.61 -7.37 -13.51
C LEU A 73 -9.21 -7.17 -14.11
N THR A 74 -8.63 -8.24 -14.63
CA THR A 74 -7.24 -8.23 -15.12
C THR A 74 -7.19 -8.33 -16.65
N PRO A 75 -6.17 -7.74 -17.29
CA PRO A 75 -6.03 -7.76 -18.73
C PRO A 75 -6.10 -9.17 -19.29
N GLY A 76 -6.79 -9.33 -20.43
CA GLY A 76 -6.88 -10.59 -21.15
C GLY A 76 -7.76 -11.66 -20.49
N THR A 77 -8.33 -11.40 -19.31
CA THR A 77 -9.19 -12.36 -18.60
C THR A 77 -10.66 -12.02 -18.85
N PRO A 78 -11.47 -12.96 -19.40
CA PRO A 78 -12.90 -12.77 -19.52
C PRO A 78 -13.54 -12.59 -18.14
N HIS A 79 -14.46 -11.64 -18.01
CA HIS A 79 -15.18 -11.40 -16.78
C HIS A 79 -16.64 -11.05 -17.02
N HIS A 80 -17.47 -11.44 -16.07
CA HIS A 80 -18.89 -11.12 -16.02
C HIS A 80 -19.29 -10.96 -14.57
N TYR A 81 -19.99 -9.89 -14.25
CA TYR A 81 -20.52 -9.66 -12.90
C TYR A 81 -21.80 -8.85 -12.96
N ALA A 82 -22.61 -9.02 -11.93
CA ALA A 82 -23.87 -8.29 -11.81
C ALA A 82 -24.24 -8.07 -10.35
N PRO A 83 -24.87 -6.93 -10.01
CA PRO A 83 -25.55 -6.74 -8.74
C PRO A 83 -26.75 -7.68 -8.62
N ASP A 84 -27.19 -7.91 -7.40
CA ASP A 84 -28.47 -8.56 -7.14
C ASP A 84 -29.60 -7.73 -7.77
N PRO A 85 -30.52 -8.35 -8.51
CA PRO A 85 -31.55 -7.62 -9.25
C PRO A 85 -32.59 -6.93 -8.35
N THR A 86 -32.67 -7.31 -7.08
CA THR A 86 -33.64 -6.74 -6.12
C THR A 86 -33.01 -5.70 -5.22
N THR A 87 -31.80 -5.97 -4.70
CA THR A 87 -31.14 -5.10 -3.72
C THR A 87 -30.12 -4.18 -4.35
N GLY A 88 -29.53 -4.56 -5.51
CA GLY A 88 -28.49 -3.82 -6.14
C GLY A 88 -27.21 -3.74 -5.31
N TRP A 89 -26.31 -2.85 -5.70
CA TRP A 89 -25.13 -2.48 -4.95
C TRP A 89 -24.65 -1.06 -5.25
N ASP A 90 -23.74 -0.56 -4.40
CA ASP A 90 -22.98 0.67 -4.68
C ASP A 90 -21.56 0.30 -5.05
N GLU A 91 -21.13 0.71 -6.23
CA GLU A 91 -19.77 0.47 -6.70
C GLU A 91 -19.03 1.76 -7.05
N GLY A 92 -17.72 1.70 -6.91
CA GLY A 92 -16.80 2.65 -7.51
C GLY A 92 -15.73 1.89 -8.26
N PHE A 93 -15.41 2.27 -9.49
CA PHE A 93 -14.37 1.61 -10.26
C PHE A 93 -13.26 2.57 -10.69
N VAL A 94 -12.07 2.00 -10.90
CA VAL A 94 -10.91 2.67 -11.47
C VAL A 94 -10.25 1.76 -12.48
N ASP A 95 -10.19 2.23 -13.73
CA ASP A 95 -9.43 1.61 -14.80
C ASP A 95 -8.02 2.16 -14.82
N PHE A 96 -7.02 1.30 -14.88
CA PHE A 96 -5.62 1.74 -14.86
C PHE A 96 -4.69 0.75 -15.57
N THR A 97 -3.55 1.27 -16.01
CA THR A 97 -2.48 0.48 -16.63
C THR A 97 -1.12 1.11 -16.32
N GLY A 98 -0.06 0.46 -16.77
CA GLY A 98 1.30 0.99 -16.71
C GLY A 98 2.32 -0.03 -16.25
N PRO A 99 3.62 0.25 -16.42
CA PRO A 99 4.70 -0.71 -16.12
C PRO A 99 4.79 -1.09 -14.63
N ALA A 100 4.22 -0.31 -13.71
CA ALA A 100 4.22 -0.63 -12.30
C ALA A 100 3.19 -1.71 -11.91
N THR A 101 2.26 -2.11 -12.79
CA THR A 101 1.29 -3.17 -12.48
C THR A 101 1.95 -4.52 -12.19
N ALA A 102 3.01 -4.88 -12.93
CA ALA A 102 3.74 -6.13 -12.70
C ALA A 102 4.41 -6.16 -11.31
N PRO A 103 5.22 -5.17 -10.88
CA PRO A 103 5.70 -5.09 -9.50
C PRO A 103 4.58 -5.14 -8.44
N TYR A 104 3.45 -4.47 -8.65
CA TYR A 104 2.32 -4.55 -7.71
C TYR A 104 1.71 -5.95 -7.64
N THR A 105 1.69 -6.68 -8.74
CA THR A 105 1.26 -8.09 -8.76
C THR A 105 2.25 -8.98 -8.00
N GLU A 106 3.55 -8.83 -8.25
CA GLU A 106 4.61 -9.57 -7.52
C GLU A 106 4.57 -9.32 -6.02
N LEU A 107 4.27 -8.08 -5.62
CA LEU A 107 4.11 -7.68 -4.21
C LEU A 107 2.76 -8.10 -3.61
N GLY A 108 1.84 -8.68 -4.41
CA GLY A 108 0.52 -9.15 -3.97
C GLY A 108 -0.47 -8.04 -3.66
N TYR A 109 -0.31 -6.86 -4.26
CA TYR A 109 -1.33 -5.79 -4.23
C TYR A 109 -2.44 -6.04 -5.25
N ILE A 110 -2.08 -6.57 -6.41
CA ILE A 110 -2.99 -7.03 -7.46
C ILE A 110 -2.93 -8.56 -7.47
N GLU A 111 -4.07 -9.23 -7.43
CA GLU A 111 -4.17 -10.69 -7.38
C GLU A 111 -5.04 -11.21 -8.54
N PRO A 112 -4.45 -11.50 -9.70
CA PRO A 112 -5.18 -11.97 -10.88
C PRO A 112 -5.99 -13.25 -10.64
N ASP A 113 -5.46 -14.15 -9.81
CA ASP A 113 -6.08 -15.45 -9.50
C ASP A 113 -7.23 -15.35 -8.45
N ARG A 114 -7.46 -14.16 -7.91
CA ARG A 114 -8.51 -13.90 -6.92
C ARG A 114 -9.39 -12.73 -7.37
N PRO A 115 -10.30 -12.96 -8.32
CA PRO A 115 -11.14 -11.90 -8.85
C PRO A 115 -12.09 -11.28 -7.82
N VAL A 116 -12.46 -12.01 -6.76
CA VAL A 116 -13.30 -11.52 -5.66
C VAL A 116 -12.51 -11.53 -4.36
N VAL A 117 -12.32 -10.37 -3.76
CA VAL A 117 -11.57 -10.18 -2.51
C VAL A 117 -12.47 -9.53 -1.47
N PRO A 118 -12.81 -10.21 -0.36
CA PRO A 118 -13.52 -9.59 0.75
C PRO A 118 -12.70 -8.48 1.40
N LEU A 119 -13.35 -7.38 1.72
CA LEU A 119 -12.77 -6.26 2.46
C LEU A 119 -13.34 -6.20 3.89
N THR A 120 -12.59 -5.60 4.81
CA THR A 120 -13.09 -5.29 6.16
C THR A 120 -13.87 -3.98 6.16
N ASP A 121 -13.48 -3.05 5.28
CA ASP A 121 -14.09 -1.72 5.12
C ASP A 121 -13.77 -1.16 3.73
N ALA A 122 -14.73 -0.50 3.11
CA ALA A 122 -14.56 0.16 1.82
C ALA A 122 -14.37 1.68 1.91
N THR A 123 -14.42 2.27 3.11
CA THR A 123 -14.41 3.74 3.32
C THR A 123 -13.16 4.39 2.73
N ALA A 124 -11.98 3.88 3.05
CA ALA A 124 -10.73 4.47 2.56
C ALA A 124 -10.56 4.29 1.04
N PRO A 125 -10.73 3.09 0.44
CA PRO A 125 -10.72 2.94 -1.02
C PRO A 125 -11.73 3.83 -1.73
N ARG A 126 -12.97 3.89 -1.22
CA ARG A 126 -14.03 4.71 -1.80
C ARG A 126 -13.73 6.21 -1.72
N ALA A 127 -13.11 6.67 -0.65
CA ALA A 127 -12.68 8.07 -0.52
C ALA A 127 -11.66 8.45 -1.60
N VAL A 128 -10.71 7.55 -1.93
CA VAL A 128 -9.77 7.76 -3.03
C VAL A 128 -10.49 7.87 -4.36
N ILE A 129 -11.39 6.94 -4.67
CA ILE A 129 -12.16 6.95 -5.92
C ILE A 129 -13.01 8.23 -6.03
N THR A 130 -13.66 8.64 -4.94
CA THR A 130 -14.46 9.88 -4.90
C THR A 130 -13.59 11.12 -5.16
N ARG A 131 -12.37 11.15 -4.63
CA ARG A 131 -11.42 12.23 -4.89
C ARG A 131 -10.97 12.25 -6.35
N MET A 132 -10.70 11.08 -6.96
CA MET A 132 -10.41 10.97 -8.39
C MET A 132 -11.56 11.49 -9.24
N ALA A 133 -12.80 11.12 -8.89
CA ALA A 133 -14.00 11.63 -9.57
C ALA A 133 -14.12 13.15 -9.47
N ARG A 134 -13.77 13.75 -8.33
CA ARG A 134 -13.74 15.20 -8.17
C ARG A 134 -12.61 15.87 -8.97
N ALA A 135 -11.44 15.24 -9.06
CA ALA A 135 -10.32 15.72 -9.86
C ALA A 135 -10.64 15.71 -11.38
N ALA A 136 -11.51 14.77 -11.81
CA ALA A 136 -11.93 14.60 -13.19
C ALA A 136 -12.86 15.74 -13.70
N ARG A 137 -12.70 16.95 -13.21
CA ARG A 137 -13.43 18.14 -13.69
C ARG A 137 -12.85 18.63 -15.02
N PRO A 138 -13.69 19.17 -15.93
CA PRO A 138 -13.18 19.79 -17.14
C PRO A 138 -12.17 20.89 -16.83
N GLY A 139 -11.03 20.91 -17.55
CA GLY A 139 -10.02 21.96 -17.43
C GLY A 139 -9.04 21.80 -16.26
N ASN A 140 -9.03 20.68 -15.55
CA ASN A 140 -8.00 20.42 -14.55
C ASN A 140 -6.66 20.11 -15.25
N PRO A 141 -5.63 20.97 -15.16
CA PRO A 141 -4.35 20.77 -15.82
C PRO A 141 -3.47 19.69 -15.15
N LEU A 142 -3.84 19.24 -13.95
CA LEU A 142 -3.10 18.24 -13.16
C LEU A 142 -3.77 16.86 -13.21
N LEU A 143 -4.83 16.69 -13.99
CA LEU A 143 -5.70 15.52 -13.98
C LEU A 143 -4.93 14.21 -14.07
N GLU A 144 -4.06 14.06 -15.08
CA GLU A 144 -3.34 12.82 -15.34
C GLU A 144 -2.36 12.50 -14.21
N VAL A 145 -1.69 13.50 -13.63
CA VAL A 145 -0.74 13.33 -12.54
C VAL A 145 -1.45 13.03 -11.22
N GLU A 146 -2.53 13.76 -10.92
CA GLU A 146 -3.34 13.53 -9.71
C GLU A 146 -3.99 12.15 -9.71
N THR A 147 -4.54 11.73 -10.85
CA THR A 147 -5.16 10.41 -10.95
C THR A 147 -4.13 9.29 -10.96
N ALA A 148 -2.96 9.45 -11.58
CA ALA A 148 -1.86 8.50 -11.49
C ALA A 148 -1.40 8.29 -10.04
N ALA A 149 -1.18 9.38 -9.29
CA ALA A 149 -0.83 9.31 -7.86
C ALA A 149 -1.93 8.62 -7.04
N ALA A 150 -3.20 8.92 -7.35
CA ALA A 150 -4.34 8.32 -6.66
C ALA A 150 -4.49 6.81 -6.93
N VAL A 151 -4.08 6.30 -8.11
CA VAL A 151 -4.05 4.84 -8.35
C VAL A 151 -3.07 4.15 -7.39
N HIS A 152 -1.88 4.69 -7.17
CA HIS A 152 -0.93 4.15 -6.19
C HIS A 152 -1.53 4.15 -4.77
N GLU A 153 -2.18 5.24 -4.38
CA GLU A 153 -2.86 5.34 -3.09
C GLU A 153 -4.01 4.35 -2.95
N LEU A 154 -4.81 4.16 -4.02
CA LEU A 154 -5.91 3.19 -4.06
C LEU A 154 -5.40 1.77 -3.82
N LEU A 155 -4.32 1.36 -4.49
CA LEU A 155 -3.72 0.03 -4.30
C LEU A 155 -3.29 -0.20 -2.84
N VAL A 156 -2.73 0.83 -2.19
CA VAL A 156 -2.37 0.77 -0.76
C VAL A 156 -3.62 0.70 0.13
N ALA A 157 -4.65 1.50 -0.16
CA ALA A 157 -5.90 1.51 0.59
C ALA A 157 -6.62 0.15 0.48
N LEU A 158 -6.71 -0.41 -0.73
CA LEU A 158 -7.27 -1.74 -0.97
C LEU A 158 -6.50 -2.85 -0.21
N ARG A 159 -5.16 -2.79 -0.23
CA ARG A 159 -4.34 -3.74 0.51
C ARG A 159 -4.59 -3.71 2.01
N ARG A 160 -4.75 -2.51 2.58
CA ARG A 160 -5.05 -2.32 4.02
C ARG A 160 -6.46 -2.78 4.40
N ALA A 161 -7.40 -2.63 3.48
CA ALA A 161 -8.80 -2.99 3.70
C ALA A 161 -9.10 -4.48 3.54
N ARG A 162 -8.16 -5.32 3.15
CA ARG A 162 -8.39 -6.75 2.93
C ARG A 162 -8.74 -7.49 4.21
N ALA A 163 -9.82 -8.29 4.18
CA ALA A 163 -10.30 -9.06 5.32
C ALA A 163 -9.35 -10.21 5.73
N ASP A 164 -8.55 -10.72 4.80
CA ASP A 164 -7.56 -11.78 5.06
C ASP A 164 -6.21 -11.27 5.56
N LEU A 165 -6.07 -9.94 5.67
CA LEU A 165 -4.90 -9.29 6.29
C LEU A 165 -5.35 -8.68 7.61
N THR A 166 -4.70 -9.01 8.71
CA THR A 166 -5.02 -8.40 10.01
C THR A 166 -4.80 -6.90 9.98
N PRO A 167 -5.69 -6.06 10.59
CA PRO A 167 -5.56 -4.60 10.60
C PRO A 167 -4.22 -4.08 11.13
N ASP A 168 -3.61 -4.82 12.07
CA ASP A 168 -2.31 -4.48 12.66
C ASP A 168 -1.10 -4.91 11.80
N GLY A 169 -1.32 -5.21 10.50
CA GLY A 169 -0.30 -5.85 9.69
C GLY A 169 -0.01 -7.27 10.20
N HIS A 170 0.81 -8.03 9.51
CA HIS A 170 1.17 -9.37 9.99
C HIS A 170 1.84 -9.27 11.37
N PRO A 171 1.30 -9.89 12.46
CA PRO A 171 1.91 -9.85 13.80
C PRO A 171 3.39 -10.21 13.77
N VAL A 172 3.77 -11.11 12.85
CA VAL A 172 5.16 -11.51 12.64
C VAL A 172 6.04 -10.37 12.10
N LEU A 173 5.50 -9.44 11.27
CA LEU A 173 6.27 -8.30 10.79
C LEU A 173 6.56 -7.31 11.91
N HIS A 174 5.58 -7.01 12.76
CA HIS A 174 5.78 -6.20 13.95
C HIS A 174 6.77 -6.83 14.92
N ALA A 175 6.69 -8.13 15.12
CA ALA A 175 7.62 -8.87 15.96
C ALA A 175 9.06 -8.86 15.39
N LEU A 176 9.21 -9.06 14.07
CA LEU A 176 10.49 -8.93 13.39
C LEU A 176 11.05 -7.52 13.46
N ALA A 177 10.21 -6.49 13.30
CA ALA A 177 10.63 -5.10 13.39
C ALA A 177 11.16 -4.75 14.79
N ARG A 178 10.47 -5.19 15.85
CA ARG A 178 10.94 -5.02 17.25
C ARG A 178 12.27 -5.71 17.50
N ASP A 179 12.47 -6.88 16.92
CA ASP A 179 13.68 -7.68 17.11
C ASP A 179 14.76 -7.41 16.05
N ALA A 180 14.53 -6.45 15.14
CA ALA A 180 15.39 -6.24 13.98
C ALA A 180 16.86 -5.95 14.35
N PHE A 181 17.10 -5.26 15.48
CA PHE A 181 18.46 -4.89 15.91
C PHE A 181 19.18 -5.97 16.71
N LYS A 182 18.52 -7.09 17.04
CA LYS A 182 19.18 -8.22 17.67
C LYS A 182 20.10 -8.90 16.65
N PRO A 183 21.31 -9.35 17.05
CA PRO A 183 22.25 -10.03 16.16
C PRO A 183 21.81 -11.48 15.94
N MET A 184 20.68 -11.67 15.29
CA MET A 184 20.02 -12.96 15.05
C MET A 184 19.97 -13.26 13.56
N SER A 185 20.09 -14.52 13.20
CA SER A 185 19.83 -15.01 11.85
C SER A 185 18.33 -15.06 11.54
N VAL A 186 17.97 -15.19 10.26
CA VAL A 186 16.56 -15.40 9.86
C VAL A 186 15.98 -16.69 10.46
N ALA A 187 16.81 -17.72 10.62
CA ALA A 187 16.40 -18.97 11.24
C ALA A 187 16.09 -18.77 12.74
N ASP A 188 16.94 -18.03 13.46
CA ASP A 188 16.71 -17.71 14.88
C ASP A 188 15.43 -16.88 15.07
N HIS A 189 15.18 -15.91 14.17
CA HIS A 189 13.93 -15.18 14.19
C HIS A 189 12.73 -16.10 13.96
N ALA A 190 12.80 -17.04 13.00
CA ALA A 190 11.74 -18.01 12.77
C ALA A 190 11.44 -18.84 14.03
N THR A 191 12.48 -19.45 14.62
CA THR A 191 12.37 -20.24 15.86
C THR A 191 11.77 -19.43 17.01
N ARG A 192 12.24 -18.20 17.20
CA ARG A 192 11.74 -17.29 18.24
C ARG A 192 10.24 -17.00 18.13
N HIS A 193 9.72 -17.01 16.92
CA HIS A 193 8.29 -16.77 16.65
C HIS A 193 7.49 -18.06 16.41
N GLY A 194 8.06 -19.23 16.79
CA GLY A 194 7.39 -20.52 16.64
C GLY A 194 7.11 -20.93 15.18
N MET A 195 7.94 -20.44 14.25
CA MET A 195 7.75 -20.66 12.82
C MET A 195 8.91 -21.44 12.22
N THR A 196 8.63 -22.15 11.12
CA THR A 196 9.71 -22.64 10.25
C THR A 196 10.27 -21.48 9.41
N PRO A 197 11.54 -21.55 8.96
CA PRO A 197 12.10 -20.54 8.06
C PRO A 197 11.31 -20.38 6.75
N ALA A 198 10.65 -21.44 6.27
CA ALA A 198 9.79 -21.40 5.10
C ALA A 198 8.50 -20.63 5.38
N ALA A 199 7.83 -20.91 6.50
CA ALA A 199 6.64 -20.20 6.94
C ALA A 199 6.92 -18.70 7.17
N LEU A 200 8.06 -18.37 7.79
CA LEU A 200 8.48 -16.98 7.97
C LEU A 200 8.70 -16.27 6.63
N ARG A 201 9.37 -16.93 5.65
CA ARG A 201 9.54 -16.36 4.30
C ARG A 201 8.20 -16.06 3.63
N THR A 202 7.27 -17.01 3.70
CA THR A 202 5.92 -16.82 3.12
C THR A 202 5.17 -15.67 3.78
N ALA A 203 5.18 -15.60 5.12
CA ALA A 203 4.50 -14.54 5.86
C ALA A 203 5.09 -13.16 5.56
N VAL A 204 6.43 -13.02 5.54
CA VAL A 204 7.09 -11.74 5.23
C VAL A 204 6.87 -11.34 3.76
N ARG A 205 6.96 -12.29 2.83
CA ARG A 205 6.68 -12.00 1.41
C ARG A 205 5.25 -11.52 1.21
N ARG A 206 4.27 -12.18 1.86
CA ARG A 206 2.86 -11.77 1.78
C ARG A 206 2.60 -10.41 2.41
N GLY A 207 3.23 -10.10 3.56
CA GLY A 207 2.97 -8.86 4.30
C GLY A 207 3.81 -7.67 3.85
N ALA A 208 5.10 -7.89 3.52
CA ALA A 208 6.06 -6.83 3.17
C ALA A 208 6.58 -6.89 1.73
N GLY A 209 6.19 -7.91 0.95
CA GLY A 209 6.60 -8.04 -0.45
C GLY A 209 8.07 -8.38 -0.68
N CYS A 210 8.84 -8.68 0.36
CA CYS A 210 10.27 -8.93 0.26
C CYS A 210 10.71 -10.14 1.09
N SER A 211 11.99 -10.53 1.02
CA SER A 211 12.52 -11.59 1.87
C SER A 211 12.66 -11.10 3.33
N PRO A 212 12.62 -12.01 4.34
CA PRO A 212 12.90 -11.64 5.74
C PRO A 212 14.25 -10.95 5.93
N LYS A 213 15.26 -11.38 5.16
CA LYS A 213 16.59 -10.77 5.17
C LYS A 213 16.55 -9.32 4.68
N ASP A 214 15.87 -9.05 3.57
CA ASP A 214 15.75 -7.70 3.03
C ASP A 214 14.87 -6.81 3.91
N PHE A 215 13.82 -7.37 4.52
CA PHE A 215 12.97 -6.67 5.50
C PHE A 215 13.78 -6.18 6.71
N LEU A 216 14.52 -7.09 7.37
CA LEU A 216 15.38 -6.75 8.49
C LEU A 216 16.51 -5.78 8.09
N LEU A 217 17.10 -6.00 6.92
CA LEU A 217 18.15 -5.13 6.38
C LEU A 217 17.62 -3.71 6.14
N GLY A 218 16.43 -3.56 5.58
CA GLY A 218 15.80 -2.27 5.37
C GLY A 218 15.65 -1.48 6.67
N ILE A 219 15.13 -2.12 7.73
CA ILE A 219 14.99 -1.52 9.06
C ILE A 219 16.34 -1.12 9.65
N ARG A 220 17.33 -2.03 9.63
CA ARG A 220 18.68 -1.78 10.16
C ARG A 220 19.38 -0.62 9.44
N LEU A 221 19.34 -0.60 8.12
CA LEU A 221 19.96 0.47 7.34
C LEU A 221 19.21 1.80 7.47
N GLY A 222 17.86 1.78 7.57
CA GLY A 222 17.06 2.96 7.88
C GLY A 222 17.54 3.63 9.18
N HIS A 223 17.54 2.86 10.27
CA HIS A 223 18.00 3.37 11.58
C HIS A 223 19.47 3.74 11.61
N ALA A 224 20.34 3.02 10.88
CA ALA A 224 21.74 3.40 10.73
C ALA A 224 21.91 4.78 10.06
N LYS A 225 21.13 5.06 9.02
CA LYS A 225 21.11 6.36 8.34
C LYS A 225 20.66 7.48 9.29
N GLU A 226 19.62 7.24 10.08
CA GLU A 226 19.12 8.18 11.10
C GLU A 226 20.24 8.50 12.11
N LEU A 227 20.86 7.48 12.71
CA LEU A 227 21.94 7.65 13.67
C LEU A 227 23.16 8.39 13.05
N LEU A 228 23.53 8.07 11.81
CA LEU A 228 24.63 8.75 11.13
C LEU A 228 24.32 10.22 10.84
N ALA A 229 23.08 10.56 10.54
CA ALA A 229 22.65 11.90 10.22
C ALA A 229 22.42 12.79 11.44
N THR A 230 22.04 12.18 12.60
CA THR A 230 21.56 12.92 13.78
C THR A 230 22.51 12.84 14.98
N THR A 231 23.55 12.00 14.94
CA THR A 231 24.46 11.80 16.07
C THR A 231 25.94 11.77 15.64
N GLU A 232 26.83 12.09 16.56
CA GLU A 232 28.29 11.97 16.39
C GLU A 232 28.83 10.58 16.78
N LEU A 233 27.97 9.56 16.93
CA LEU A 233 28.38 8.21 17.29
C LEU A 233 29.42 7.67 16.30
N PRO A 234 30.52 7.06 16.75
CA PRO A 234 31.43 6.36 15.86
C PRO A 234 30.71 5.31 15.01
N VAL A 235 31.14 5.12 13.76
CA VAL A 235 30.52 4.14 12.84
C VAL A 235 30.44 2.75 13.47
N ALA A 236 31.46 2.35 14.25
CA ALA A 236 31.47 1.10 14.99
C ALA A 236 30.37 1.02 16.06
N ALA A 237 30.02 2.14 16.70
CA ALA A 237 28.92 2.20 17.66
C ALA A 237 27.56 2.14 16.94
N VAL A 238 27.41 2.81 15.81
CA VAL A 238 26.23 2.71 14.95
C VAL A 238 26.03 1.27 14.49
N ALA A 239 27.07 0.60 13.98
CA ALA A 239 27.00 -0.80 13.56
C ALA A 239 26.44 -1.71 14.66
N ARG A 240 26.97 -1.60 15.88
CA ARG A 240 26.51 -2.39 17.03
C ARG A 240 25.05 -2.10 17.38
N ARG A 241 24.63 -0.83 17.38
CA ARG A 241 23.23 -0.45 17.68
C ARG A 241 22.23 -1.01 16.69
N VAL A 242 22.62 -1.18 15.44
CA VAL A 242 21.75 -1.75 14.41
C VAL A 242 21.95 -3.25 14.20
N GLY A 243 22.59 -3.94 15.17
CA GLY A 243 22.69 -5.39 15.22
C GLY A 243 23.84 -6.01 14.41
N TYR A 244 24.91 -5.26 14.13
CA TYR A 244 26.12 -5.79 13.49
C TYR A 244 27.30 -5.79 14.46
N LEU A 245 27.85 -6.97 14.74
CA LEU A 245 29.00 -7.14 15.64
C LEU A 245 30.30 -6.72 14.97
N ASP A 246 30.42 -6.91 13.64
CA ASP A 246 31.59 -6.51 12.84
C ASP A 246 31.34 -5.18 12.11
N PRO A 247 31.99 -4.08 12.54
CA PRO A 247 31.85 -2.79 11.91
C PRO A 247 32.40 -2.74 10.47
N ALA A 248 33.39 -3.57 10.14
CA ALA A 248 33.94 -3.60 8.79
C ALA A 248 32.95 -4.28 7.83
N TYR A 249 32.33 -5.38 8.25
CA TYR A 249 31.24 -6.00 7.49
C TYR A 249 30.08 -5.04 7.32
N PHE A 250 29.65 -4.35 8.39
CA PHE A 250 28.59 -3.33 8.32
C PHE A 250 28.92 -2.24 7.29
N SER A 251 30.13 -1.70 7.31
CA SER A 251 30.54 -0.62 6.40
C SER A 251 30.50 -1.07 4.94
N ARG A 252 30.97 -2.28 4.63
CA ARG A 252 30.87 -2.87 3.29
C ARG A 252 29.43 -3.09 2.85
N LEU A 253 28.60 -3.62 3.74
CA LEU A 253 27.17 -3.87 3.49
C LEU A 253 26.41 -2.55 3.25
N PHE A 254 26.64 -1.56 4.11
CA PHE A 254 26.06 -0.23 4.00
C PHE A 254 26.43 0.40 2.66
N THR A 255 27.72 0.43 2.30
CA THR A 255 28.20 0.98 1.03
C THR A 255 27.55 0.30 -0.17
N ARG A 256 27.48 -1.04 -0.15
CA ARG A 256 26.87 -1.81 -1.24
C ARG A 256 25.37 -1.50 -1.42
N ARG A 257 24.63 -1.27 -0.32
CA ARG A 257 23.18 -1.07 -0.36
C ARG A 257 22.74 0.39 -0.44
N VAL A 258 23.57 1.31 0.08
CA VAL A 258 23.27 2.76 0.12
C VAL A 258 24.01 3.52 -0.98
N GLY A 259 25.06 2.91 -1.57
CA GLY A 259 25.85 3.51 -2.63
C GLY A 259 26.99 4.42 -2.14
N THR A 260 27.07 4.68 -0.80
CA THR A 260 28.11 5.54 -0.22
C THR A 260 28.56 5.01 1.14
N PRO A 261 29.86 5.14 1.50
CA PRO A 261 30.34 4.72 2.82
C PRO A 261 29.67 5.48 3.98
N PRO A 262 29.51 4.84 5.18
CA PRO A 262 28.87 5.46 6.33
C PRO A 262 29.44 6.83 6.73
N VAL A 263 30.78 6.99 6.71
CA VAL A 263 31.45 8.25 7.04
C VAL A 263 31.08 9.34 6.03
N ARG A 264 31.08 8.99 4.75
CA ARG A 264 30.71 9.92 3.68
C ARG A 264 29.23 10.26 3.72
N PHE A 265 28.37 9.29 4.04
CA PHE A 265 26.94 9.51 4.27
C PHE A 265 26.72 10.54 5.38
N ARG A 266 27.41 10.40 6.52
CA ARG A 266 27.39 11.37 7.61
C ARG A 266 27.78 12.76 7.13
N ALA A 267 28.90 12.89 6.42
CA ALA A 267 29.40 14.18 5.92
C ALA A 267 28.39 14.86 4.97
N GLN A 268 27.65 14.07 4.21
CA GLN A 268 26.65 14.57 3.25
C GLN A 268 25.29 14.89 3.88
N GLN A 269 24.87 14.12 4.89
CA GLN A 269 23.53 14.19 5.48
C GLN A 269 23.52 14.72 6.91
N GLY A 270 24.68 14.72 7.59
CA GLY A 270 24.79 15.24 8.95
C GLY A 270 24.45 16.72 8.95
N ARG A 271 23.32 17.04 9.56
CA ARG A 271 23.02 18.42 9.94
C ARG A 271 23.58 18.58 11.33
N THR A 272 24.58 19.43 11.50
CA THR A 272 24.94 19.95 12.81
C THR A 272 23.73 20.76 13.28
N VAL A 273 22.87 20.15 14.07
CA VAL A 273 21.76 20.85 14.69
C VAL A 273 22.37 21.60 15.90
N PRO A 274 22.47 22.94 15.87
CA PRO A 274 22.79 23.68 17.07
C PRO A 274 21.72 23.31 18.12
N GLY A 275 22.14 22.95 19.34
CA GLY A 275 21.33 22.30 20.38
C GLY A 275 19.87 22.78 20.45
N GLY A 276 18.93 21.82 20.54
CA GLY A 276 17.59 22.08 20.97
C GLY A 276 16.42 21.62 20.08
N TRP A 277 16.62 20.81 19.03
CA TRP A 277 15.51 20.32 18.20
C TRP A 277 15.00 18.89 18.55
N SER A 278 15.70 18.16 19.39
CA SER A 278 15.28 16.81 19.85
C SER A 278 13.92 16.75 20.50
N ASP A 279 13.47 17.83 21.12
CA ASP A 279 12.24 17.83 21.94
C ASP A 279 10.99 18.32 21.16
N ARG A 280 11.09 18.57 19.87
CA ARG A 280 10.02 19.18 19.08
C ARG A 280 9.42 18.31 17.98
N ILE A 281 9.76 17.04 17.91
CA ILE A 281 8.97 16.12 17.09
C ILE A 281 7.75 15.71 17.90
N PRO A 282 6.53 16.15 17.53
CA PRO A 282 5.34 15.70 18.24
C PRO A 282 5.26 14.18 18.13
N ASP A 283 5.17 13.50 19.26
CA ASP A 283 4.83 12.08 19.32
C ASP A 283 3.51 11.87 18.56
N PRO A 284 3.49 11.13 17.44
CA PRO A 284 2.27 10.91 16.67
C PRO A 284 1.18 10.17 17.46
N ALA A 285 1.52 9.60 18.62
CA ALA A 285 0.57 8.96 19.53
C ALA A 285 -0.10 9.94 20.52
N LYS A 286 0.40 11.17 20.67
CA LYS A 286 -0.22 12.18 21.53
C LYS A 286 -1.13 13.10 20.73
N ARG A 287 -2.42 12.76 20.69
CA ARG A 287 -3.46 13.71 20.25
C ARG A 287 -3.45 14.94 21.15
N PRO A 288 -3.48 16.18 20.58
CA PRO A 288 -3.65 17.37 21.40
C PRO A 288 -5.02 17.31 22.09
N THR A 289 -5.03 17.44 23.41
CA THR A 289 -6.27 17.59 24.19
C THR A 289 -7.02 18.84 23.72
N PRO A 290 -8.33 18.77 23.47
CA PRO A 290 -9.11 19.93 23.07
C PRO A 290 -9.09 20.96 24.22
N ARG A 291 -8.79 22.21 23.86
CA ARG A 291 -8.78 23.34 24.77
C ARG A 291 -10.20 23.54 25.34
N PRO A 292 -10.40 23.67 26.66
CA PRO A 292 -11.71 23.91 27.22
C PRO A 292 -12.29 25.23 26.71
N PRO A 293 -13.61 25.33 26.48
CA PRO A 293 -14.24 26.56 26.03
C PRO A 293 -14.05 27.64 27.10
N GLY A 294 -13.58 28.82 26.67
CA GLY A 294 -13.45 29.98 27.51
C GLY A 294 -14.80 30.45 28.09
N PRO A 295 -14.82 31.18 29.24
CA PRO A 295 -16.04 31.61 29.87
C PRO A 295 -16.83 32.54 28.95
N ARG A 296 -18.14 32.27 28.81
CA ARG A 296 -19.08 33.15 28.11
C ARG A 296 -19.23 34.43 28.94
N THR A 297 -18.81 35.53 28.38
CA THR A 297 -19.17 36.85 28.91
C THR A 297 -20.64 37.13 28.59
N THR A 298 -21.44 37.31 29.64
CA THR A 298 -22.79 37.86 29.62
C THR A 298 -22.76 39.33 29.26
#